data_b161faae31376edda5cf7b7516ca0abb
#
_entry.id   b161faae31376edda5cf7b7516ca0abb
#
_cell.length_a   1.000
_cell.length_b   1.000
_cell.length_c   1.000
_cell.angle_alpha   90.00
_cell.angle_beta   90.00
_cell.angle_gamma   90.00
#
_symmetry.space_group_name_H-M   'P 1'
#
loop_
_entity.id
_entity.type
_entity.pdbx_description
1 polymer ?
#
loop_
_entity_poly.entity_id
_entity_poly.type
_entity_poly.pdbx_seq_one_letter_code
_entity_poly.pdbx_strand_id
1 'polypeptide(L)'
;SRVWYYLYGSRKKEVIKEFLGDFKGTLMTDAYAAYLYFNKLKDCTHVCCWSHVRRLFVSASRDYKDTLAQAFIDLIGILYKVEVENQVLGRTEKEIVKHRGEESLPVLHDLYQQATALLKQFEKNEIKLSAKLQQALTYMTKHWEELMAYTKIGSVLIDNNCCERAVRPFTNRRNNFGP
;
A
#
# COMPACT_ATOMS: atom_id res chain seq x y z
N SER A 1 -10.90 -12.66 -11.06
CA SER A 1 -11.10 -11.37 -10.33
C SER A 1 -11.97 -10.45 -11.17
N ARG A 2 -12.96 -9.82 -10.55
CA ARG A 2 -13.79 -8.80 -11.19
C ARG A 2 -13.40 -7.44 -10.64
N VAL A 3 -13.14 -6.47 -11.54
CA VAL A 3 -12.87 -5.08 -11.18
C VAL A 3 -14.12 -4.28 -11.50
N TRP A 4 -14.64 -3.57 -10.48
CA TRP A 4 -15.80 -2.71 -10.63
C TRP A 4 -15.36 -1.27 -10.47
N TYR A 5 -15.74 -0.41 -11.41
CA TYR A 5 -15.52 1.04 -11.35
C TYR A 5 -16.83 1.75 -11.15
N TYR A 6 -16.90 2.58 -10.13
CA TYR A 6 -18.06 3.41 -9.90
C TYR A 6 -17.62 4.88 -9.80
N LEU A 7 -18.26 5.74 -10.60
CA LEU A 7 -18.00 7.18 -10.59
C LEU A 7 -19.01 7.84 -9.64
N TYR A 8 -18.59 8.09 -8.42
CA TYR A 8 -19.35 8.90 -7.47
C TYR A 8 -18.78 10.31 -7.41
N GLY A 9 -19.64 11.33 -7.27
CA GLY A 9 -19.26 12.74 -7.14
C GLY A 9 -18.58 13.09 -5.82
N SER A 10 -18.39 12.14 -4.90
CA SER A 10 -17.83 12.37 -3.56
C SER A 10 -17.09 11.15 -3.02
N ARG A 11 -15.98 11.38 -2.30
CA ARG A 11 -15.23 10.36 -1.52
C ARG A 11 -15.67 10.30 -0.05
N LYS A 12 -16.88 10.77 0.28
CA LYS A 12 -17.37 10.73 1.66
C LYS A 12 -17.55 9.30 2.14
N LYS A 13 -17.32 9.08 3.44
CA LYS A 13 -17.43 7.75 4.08
C LYS A 13 -18.78 7.11 3.89
N GLU A 14 -19.85 7.90 3.91
CA GLU A 14 -21.24 7.45 3.74
C GLU A 14 -21.46 6.83 2.35
N VAL A 15 -20.93 7.47 1.30
CA VAL A 15 -21.02 7.00 -0.08
C VAL A 15 -20.30 5.66 -0.26
N ILE A 16 -19.11 5.55 0.34
CA ILE A 16 -18.32 4.32 0.29
C ILE A 16 -19.02 3.19 1.04
N LYS A 17 -19.61 3.48 2.19
CA LYS A 17 -20.42 2.52 2.96
C LYS A 17 -21.64 2.05 2.19
N GLU A 18 -22.36 2.96 1.57
CA GLU A 18 -23.53 2.64 0.76
C GLU A 18 -23.17 1.76 -0.44
N PHE A 19 -22.07 2.08 -1.13
CA PHE A 19 -21.61 1.34 -2.30
C PHE A 19 -21.06 -0.05 -1.97
N LEU A 20 -20.21 -0.16 -0.95
CA LEU A 20 -19.59 -1.42 -0.56
C LEU A 20 -20.45 -2.22 0.41
N GLY A 21 -21.39 -1.57 1.12
CA GLY A 21 -22.39 -2.21 1.98
C GLY A 21 -21.86 -3.41 2.77
N ASP A 22 -22.44 -4.57 2.50
CA ASP A 22 -22.06 -5.86 3.07
C ASP A 22 -20.99 -6.59 2.24
N PHE A 23 -20.02 -5.83 1.68
CA PHE A 23 -18.95 -6.41 0.89
C PHE A 23 -18.21 -7.50 1.68
N LYS A 24 -18.10 -8.68 1.07
CA LYS A 24 -17.34 -9.82 1.59
C LYS A 24 -16.17 -10.12 0.68
N GLY A 25 -15.00 -10.34 1.25
CA GLY A 25 -13.79 -10.64 0.51
C GLY A 25 -12.64 -9.68 0.79
N THR A 26 -11.74 -9.50 -0.17
CA THR A 26 -10.55 -8.67 -0.01
C THR A 26 -10.72 -7.33 -0.72
N LEU A 27 -10.55 -6.25 0.03
CA LEU A 27 -10.62 -4.86 -0.45
C LEU A 27 -9.23 -4.23 -0.40
N MET A 28 -8.66 -3.86 -1.56
CA MET A 28 -7.40 -3.13 -1.63
C MET A 28 -7.65 -1.63 -1.83
N THR A 29 -7.01 -0.80 -1.00
CA THR A 29 -7.16 0.66 -1.04
C THR A 29 -5.83 1.39 -0.82
N ASP A 30 -5.88 2.73 -0.92
CA ASP A 30 -4.77 3.64 -0.59
C ASP A 30 -4.72 4.05 0.90
N ALA A 31 -5.37 3.29 1.78
CA ALA A 31 -5.53 3.61 3.21
C ALA A 31 -6.19 4.96 3.49
N TYR A 32 -6.97 5.50 2.55
CA TYR A 32 -7.80 6.68 2.84
C TYR A 32 -8.75 6.39 4.01
N ALA A 33 -8.87 7.34 4.94
CA ALA A 33 -9.56 7.15 6.23
C ALA A 33 -11.00 6.61 6.11
N ALA A 34 -11.69 6.88 5.00
CA ALA A 34 -13.03 6.37 4.77
C ALA A 34 -13.09 4.83 4.63
N TYR A 35 -11.99 4.18 4.22
CA TYR A 35 -11.90 2.73 4.06
C TYR A 35 -11.54 2.00 5.37
N LEU A 36 -11.03 2.69 6.38
CA LEU A 36 -10.70 2.08 7.69
C LEU A 36 -11.92 1.47 8.40
N TYR A 37 -13.13 1.86 7.98
CA TYR A 37 -14.36 1.20 8.45
C TYR A 37 -14.37 -0.30 8.14
N PHE A 38 -13.82 -0.70 6.99
CA PHE A 38 -13.82 -2.08 6.52
C PHE A 38 -12.92 -3.00 7.34
N ASN A 39 -11.95 -2.47 8.09
CA ASN A 39 -11.16 -3.22 9.06
C ASN A 39 -12.00 -3.83 10.18
N LYS A 40 -13.22 -3.30 10.39
CA LYS A 40 -14.14 -3.75 11.44
C LYS A 40 -15.15 -4.77 10.94
N LEU A 41 -15.21 -5.03 9.64
CA LEU A 41 -16.14 -6.00 9.07
C LEU A 41 -15.54 -7.41 9.14
N LYS A 42 -16.27 -8.32 9.77
CA LYS A 42 -15.81 -9.70 10.03
C LYS A 42 -15.44 -10.48 8.75
N ASP A 43 -16.16 -10.22 7.66
CA ASP A 43 -16.00 -10.96 6.39
C ASP A 43 -15.20 -10.15 5.33
N CYS A 44 -14.57 -9.04 5.71
CA CYS A 44 -13.79 -8.19 4.82
C CYS A 44 -12.33 -8.14 5.28
N THR A 45 -11.42 -8.52 4.40
CA THR A 45 -9.97 -8.32 4.61
C THR A 45 -9.54 -7.06 3.90
N HIS A 46 -9.12 -6.06 4.65
CA HIS A 46 -8.58 -4.82 4.09
C HIS A 46 -7.07 -4.98 3.83
N VAL A 47 -6.64 -4.60 2.62
CA VAL A 47 -5.24 -4.62 2.18
C VAL A 47 -4.87 -3.24 1.70
N CYS A 48 -3.74 -2.71 2.18
CA CYS A 48 -3.20 -1.44 1.70
C CYS A 48 -2.19 -1.63 0.57
N CYS A 49 -2.22 -0.69 -0.36
CA CYS A 49 -1.42 -0.68 -1.57
C CYS A 49 0.01 -0.20 -1.31
N TRP A 50 1.02 -1.03 -1.54
CA TRP A 50 2.44 -0.69 -1.36
C TRP A 50 2.94 0.39 -2.32
N SER A 51 2.32 0.60 -3.48
CA SER A 51 2.71 1.68 -4.38
C SER A 51 2.51 3.07 -3.75
N HIS A 52 1.53 3.23 -2.87
CA HIS A 52 1.30 4.48 -2.13
C HIS A 52 2.40 4.73 -1.10
N VAL A 53 2.80 3.71 -0.34
CA VAL A 53 3.95 3.78 0.57
C VAL A 53 5.21 4.16 -0.19
N ARG A 54 5.51 3.44 -1.27
CA ARG A 54 6.70 3.71 -2.10
C ARG A 54 6.73 5.13 -2.63
N ARG A 55 5.59 5.68 -3.07
CA ARG A 55 5.50 7.08 -3.56
C ARG A 55 5.87 8.09 -2.48
N LEU A 56 5.50 7.87 -1.23
CA LEU A 56 5.87 8.74 -0.11
C LEU A 56 7.39 8.76 0.11
N PHE A 57 8.04 7.59 0.15
CA PHE A 57 9.50 7.50 0.27
C PHE A 57 10.22 8.11 -0.94
N VAL A 58 9.74 7.89 -2.17
CA VAL A 58 10.29 8.53 -3.38
C VAL A 58 10.16 10.05 -3.31
N SER A 59 9.05 10.59 -2.79
CA SER A 59 8.91 12.03 -2.58
C SER A 59 9.93 12.57 -1.56
N ALA A 60 10.16 11.84 -0.46
CA ALA A 60 11.14 12.22 0.55
C ALA A 60 12.58 12.20 -0.03
N SER A 61 12.94 11.14 -0.78
CA SER A 61 14.25 10.99 -1.38
C SER A 61 14.60 12.09 -2.37
N ARG A 62 13.64 12.51 -3.20
CA ARG A 62 13.86 13.53 -4.25
C ARG A 62 14.16 14.92 -3.69
N ASP A 63 13.47 15.34 -2.66
CA ASP A 63 13.55 16.71 -2.17
C ASP A 63 14.83 17.01 -1.39
N TYR A 64 15.39 16.00 -0.71
CA TYR A 64 16.49 16.20 0.22
C TYR A 64 17.70 15.28 -0.05
N LYS A 65 17.69 14.51 -1.14
CA LYS A 65 18.68 13.42 -1.37
C LYS A 65 18.83 12.54 -0.11
N ASP A 66 17.71 12.24 0.52
CA ASP A 66 17.64 11.55 1.79
C ASP A 66 18.03 10.08 1.61
N THR A 67 19.22 9.72 2.11
CA THR A 67 19.76 8.36 2.01
C THR A 67 18.93 7.36 2.81
N LEU A 68 18.30 7.79 3.91
CA LEU A 68 17.39 6.92 4.67
C LEU A 68 16.14 6.58 3.84
N ALA A 69 15.56 7.59 3.19
CA ALA A 69 14.41 7.35 2.30
C ALA A 69 14.77 6.39 1.16
N GLN A 70 15.98 6.49 0.60
CA GLN A 70 16.46 5.58 -0.44
C GLN A 70 16.58 4.14 0.07
N ALA A 71 17.10 3.92 1.28
CA ALA A 71 17.19 2.59 1.88
C ALA A 71 15.80 1.91 1.98
N PHE A 72 14.77 2.65 2.39
CA PHE A 72 13.39 2.14 2.39
C PHE A 72 12.87 1.83 0.98
N ILE A 73 13.19 2.66 -0.01
CA ILE A 73 12.81 2.41 -1.41
C ILE A 73 13.44 1.10 -1.91
N ASP A 74 14.69 0.84 -1.57
CA ASP A 74 15.43 -0.36 -1.98
C ASP A 74 14.82 -1.61 -1.33
N LEU A 75 14.53 -1.58 -0.03
CA LEU A 75 13.86 -2.68 0.66
C LEU A 75 12.45 -2.95 0.09
N ILE A 76 11.66 -1.92 -0.17
CA ILE A 76 10.36 -2.06 -0.85
C ILE A 76 10.57 -2.67 -2.25
N GLY A 77 11.64 -2.30 -2.94
CA GLY A 77 12.01 -2.88 -4.23
C GLY A 77 12.20 -4.40 -4.20
N ILE A 78 12.72 -4.94 -3.08
CA ILE A 78 12.85 -6.40 -2.89
C ILE A 78 11.47 -7.06 -2.84
N LEU A 79 10.49 -6.46 -2.14
CA LEU A 79 9.12 -6.99 -2.13
C LEU A 79 8.54 -7.11 -3.54
N TYR A 80 8.76 -6.11 -4.39
CA TYR A 80 8.31 -6.15 -5.79
C TYR A 80 9.04 -7.21 -6.62
N LYS A 81 10.33 -7.46 -6.38
CA LYS A 81 11.08 -8.54 -7.04
C LYS A 81 10.47 -9.91 -6.75
N VAL A 82 10.11 -10.17 -5.47
CA VAL A 82 9.43 -11.41 -5.07
C VAL A 82 8.12 -11.59 -5.85
N GLU A 83 7.35 -10.53 -6.06
CA GLU A 83 6.11 -10.60 -6.84
C GLU A 83 6.36 -10.88 -8.34
N VAL A 84 7.39 -10.28 -8.92
CA VAL A 84 7.80 -10.56 -10.30
C VAL A 84 8.22 -12.02 -10.46
N GLU A 85 9.00 -12.56 -9.51
CA GLU A 85 9.41 -13.98 -9.52
C GLU A 85 8.21 -14.91 -9.41
N ASN A 86 7.23 -14.60 -8.55
CA ASN A 86 5.99 -15.36 -8.44
C ASN A 86 5.24 -15.41 -9.78
N GLN A 87 5.17 -14.28 -10.48
CA GLN A 87 4.49 -14.16 -11.76
C GLN A 87 5.25 -14.91 -12.88
N VAL A 88 6.56 -14.70 -12.97
CA VAL A 88 7.41 -15.32 -14.03
C VAL A 88 7.40 -16.84 -13.91
N LEU A 89 7.42 -17.38 -12.70
CA LEU A 89 7.41 -18.83 -12.45
C LEU A 89 6.00 -19.43 -12.45
N GLY A 90 4.96 -18.63 -12.66
CA GLY A 90 3.58 -19.10 -12.72
C GLY A 90 3.12 -19.82 -11.45
N ARG A 91 3.59 -19.38 -10.28
CA ARG A 91 3.29 -20.01 -9.00
C ARG A 91 1.80 -19.99 -8.68
N THR A 92 1.31 -21.06 -8.11
CA THR A 92 -0.04 -21.16 -7.55
C THR A 92 -0.20 -20.26 -6.32
N GLU A 93 -1.43 -19.94 -5.92
CA GLU A 93 -1.69 -19.10 -4.74
C GLU A 93 -1.03 -19.64 -3.47
N LYS A 94 -1.00 -20.95 -3.27
CA LYS A 94 -0.32 -21.57 -2.12
C LYS A 94 1.19 -21.39 -2.15
N GLU A 95 1.79 -21.57 -3.33
CA GLU A 95 3.22 -21.35 -3.53
C GLU A 95 3.60 -19.87 -3.37
N ILE A 96 2.75 -18.94 -3.82
CA ILE A 96 2.94 -17.50 -3.62
C ILE A 96 2.96 -17.18 -2.12
N VAL A 97 1.99 -17.67 -1.34
CA VAL A 97 1.94 -17.44 0.11
C VAL A 97 3.19 -17.99 0.79
N LYS A 98 3.62 -19.21 0.41
CA LYS A 98 4.84 -19.81 0.95
C LYS A 98 6.07 -18.97 0.61
N HIS A 99 6.26 -18.58 -0.65
CA HIS A 99 7.40 -17.78 -1.10
C HIS A 99 7.43 -16.39 -0.48
N ARG A 100 6.27 -15.73 -0.31
CA ARG A 100 6.18 -14.48 0.46
C ARG A 100 6.56 -14.68 1.93
N GLY A 101 6.22 -15.81 2.51
CA GLY A 101 6.63 -16.19 3.87
C GLY A 101 8.15 -16.32 4.01
N GLU A 102 8.81 -16.88 3.01
CA GLU A 102 10.26 -17.10 3.02
C GLU A 102 11.05 -15.82 2.66
N GLU A 103 10.62 -15.05 1.65
CA GLU A 103 11.37 -13.94 1.08
C GLU A 103 10.86 -12.56 1.49
N SER A 104 9.52 -12.36 1.57
CA SER A 104 8.97 -11.03 1.87
C SER A 104 8.88 -10.74 3.36
N LEU A 105 8.54 -11.72 4.20
CA LEU A 105 8.37 -11.49 5.64
C LEU A 105 9.66 -11.01 6.33
N PRO A 106 10.87 -11.52 6.05
CA PRO A 106 12.09 -10.99 6.63
C PRO A 106 12.32 -9.51 6.27
N VAL A 107 12.08 -9.15 5.00
CA VAL A 107 12.21 -7.76 4.52
C VAL A 107 11.17 -6.83 5.18
N LEU A 108 9.94 -7.31 5.32
CA LEU A 108 8.88 -6.58 6.01
C LEU A 108 9.24 -6.36 7.47
N HIS A 109 9.77 -7.37 8.15
CA HIS A 109 10.23 -7.24 9.53
C HIS A 109 11.32 -6.17 9.67
N ASP A 110 12.31 -6.18 8.77
CA ASP A 110 13.37 -5.18 8.75
C ASP A 110 12.83 -3.76 8.49
N LEU A 111 11.94 -3.58 7.51
CA LEU A 111 11.25 -2.31 7.24
C LEU A 111 10.54 -1.75 8.48
N TYR A 112 9.81 -2.60 9.21
CA TYR A 112 9.07 -2.19 10.40
C TYR A 112 9.99 -1.82 11.55
N GLN A 113 11.02 -2.62 11.81
CA GLN A 113 11.99 -2.36 12.86
C GLN A 113 12.74 -1.05 12.62
N GLN A 114 13.26 -0.82 11.41
CA GLN A 114 13.95 0.41 11.06
C GLN A 114 13.03 1.64 11.18
N ALA A 115 11.80 1.56 10.66
CA ALA A 115 10.85 2.66 10.73
C ALA A 115 10.48 3.03 12.16
N THR A 116 10.17 2.04 13.00
CA THR A 116 9.82 2.29 14.40
C THR A 116 11.02 2.80 15.21
N ALA A 117 12.22 2.32 14.94
CA ALA A 117 13.43 2.82 15.58
C ALA A 117 13.69 4.30 15.24
N LEU A 118 13.59 4.67 13.96
CA LEU A 118 13.77 6.06 13.51
C LEU A 118 12.72 6.99 14.10
N LEU A 119 11.45 6.61 14.12
CA LEU A 119 10.38 7.40 14.73
C LEU A 119 10.62 7.59 16.23
N LYS A 120 11.04 6.54 16.94
CA LYS A 120 11.35 6.62 18.39
C LYS A 120 12.53 7.54 18.68
N GLN A 121 13.61 7.50 17.87
CA GLN A 121 14.74 8.40 18.00
C GLN A 121 14.34 9.84 17.68
N PHE A 122 13.48 10.07 16.70
CA PHE A 122 12.95 11.38 16.37
C PHE A 122 12.10 11.95 17.52
N GLU A 123 11.21 11.17 18.11
CA GLU A 123 10.40 11.56 19.27
C GLU A 123 11.25 11.96 20.48
N LYS A 124 12.41 11.31 20.66
CA LYS A 124 13.37 11.65 21.71
C LYS A 124 14.30 12.82 21.36
N ASN A 125 14.14 13.43 20.19
CA ASN A 125 15.02 14.46 19.65
C ASN A 125 16.50 14.02 19.46
N GLU A 126 16.74 12.73 19.31
CA GLU A 126 18.07 12.15 19.06
C GLU A 126 18.52 12.33 17.59
N ILE A 127 17.54 12.39 16.67
CA ILE A 127 17.77 12.61 15.23
C ILE A 127 16.79 13.63 14.66
N LYS A 128 17.16 14.18 13.49
CA LYS A 128 16.25 15.01 12.68
C LYS A 128 15.79 14.24 11.47
N LEU A 129 14.49 14.27 11.19
CA LEU A 129 13.90 13.71 9.99
C LEU A 129 13.27 14.83 9.16
N SER A 130 13.33 14.72 7.83
CA SER A 130 12.56 15.61 6.97
C SER A 130 11.06 15.35 7.21
N ALA A 131 10.22 16.39 7.05
CA ALA A 131 8.78 16.25 7.22
C ALA A 131 8.19 15.16 6.30
N LYS A 132 8.71 15.02 5.09
CA LYS A 132 8.27 13.98 4.14
C LYS A 132 8.69 12.58 4.56
N LEU A 133 9.91 12.41 5.08
CA LEU A 133 10.35 11.10 5.58
C LEU A 133 9.54 10.72 6.82
N GLN A 134 9.33 11.64 7.76
CA GLN A 134 8.48 11.40 8.91
C GLN A 134 7.05 10.99 8.50
N GLN A 135 6.47 11.67 7.51
CA GLN A 135 5.15 11.32 6.97
C GLN A 135 5.14 9.91 6.39
N ALA A 136 6.16 9.54 5.61
CA ALA A 136 6.26 8.20 5.00
C ALA A 136 6.37 7.10 6.06
N LEU A 137 7.25 7.28 7.07
CA LEU A 137 7.43 6.34 8.17
C LEU A 137 6.15 6.18 8.99
N THR A 138 5.52 7.31 9.36
CA THR A 138 4.26 7.30 10.13
C THR A 138 3.14 6.64 9.37
N TYR A 139 3.00 6.92 8.07
CA TYR A 139 1.99 6.29 7.23
C TYR A 139 2.19 4.77 7.16
N MET A 140 3.42 4.31 6.90
CA MET A 140 3.74 2.90 6.79
C MET A 140 3.50 2.15 8.10
N THR A 141 3.97 2.68 9.23
CA THR A 141 3.81 2.04 10.54
C THR A 141 2.35 2.02 11.01
N LYS A 142 1.59 3.07 10.72
CA LYS A 142 0.17 3.18 11.08
C LYS A 142 -0.71 2.15 10.36
N HIS A 143 -0.38 1.83 9.11
CA HIS A 143 -1.15 0.90 8.26
C HIS A 143 -0.46 -0.45 8.09
N TRP A 144 0.39 -0.82 9.06
CA TRP A 144 1.26 -1.98 8.94
C TRP A 144 0.52 -3.29 8.74
N GLU A 145 -0.54 -3.52 9.51
CA GLU A 145 -1.31 -4.76 9.42
C GLU A 145 -1.98 -4.93 8.06
N GLU A 146 -2.56 -3.86 7.51
CA GLU A 146 -3.19 -3.86 6.20
C GLU A 146 -2.14 -3.99 5.08
N LEU A 147 -0.95 -3.44 5.27
CA LEU A 147 0.18 -3.59 4.34
C LEU A 147 0.74 -5.02 4.34
N MET A 148 0.72 -5.68 5.49
CA MET A 148 1.15 -7.08 5.64
C MET A 148 0.13 -8.09 5.10
N ALA A 149 -1.14 -7.74 5.04
CA ALA A 149 -2.23 -8.68 4.75
C ALA A 149 -2.09 -9.40 3.40
N TYR A 150 -1.47 -8.76 2.38
CA TYR A 150 -1.25 -9.39 1.07
C TYR A 150 -0.40 -10.65 1.15
N THR A 151 0.50 -10.76 2.13
CA THR A 151 1.39 -11.93 2.25
C THR A 151 0.66 -13.24 2.52
N LYS A 152 -0.55 -13.14 3.10
CA LYS A 152 -1.38 -14.27 3.48
C LYS A 152 -2.38 -14.71 2.40
N ILE A 153 -2.54 -13.93 1.33
CA ILE A 153 -3.58 -14.12 0.31
C ILE A 153 -2.93 -14.17 -1.07
N GLY A 154 -2.72 -15.37 -1.62
CA GLY A 154 -1.98 -15.58 -2.86
C GLY A 154 -2.60 -14.92 -4.10
N SER A 155 -3.93 -14.77 -4.13
CA SER A 155 -4.66 -14.09 -5.21
C SER A 155 -4.58 -12.56 -5.17
N VAL A 156 -4.06 -11.97 -4.09
CA VAL A 156 -3.96 -10.52 -3.91
C VAL A 156 -2.59 -10.02 -4.37
N LEU A 157 -2.59 -8.97 -5.18
CA LEU A 157 -1.37 -8.30 -5.63
C LEU A 157 -0.81 -7.39 -4.52
N ILE A 158 0.47 -7.05 -4.60
CA ILE A 158 1.13 -6.10 -3.68
C ILE A 158 0.61 -4.67 -3.86
N ASP A 159 0.07 -4.34 -5.04
CA ASP A 159 -0.49 -3.02 -5.35
C ASP A 159 -1.70 -3.09 -6.29
N ASN A 160 -2.39 -1.95 -6.42
CA ASN A 160 -3.55 -1.79 -7.30
C ASN A 160 -3.22 -1.07 -8.62
N ASN A 161 -1.96 -1.01 -9.03
CA ASN A 161 -1.52 -0.29 -10.22
C ASN A 161 -2.24 -0.77 -11.51
N CYS A 162 -2.58 -2.06 -11.60
CA CYS A 162 -3.36 -2.57 -12.72
C CYS A 162 -4.74 -1.90 -12.82
N CYS A 163 -5.42 -1.75 -11.68
CA CYS A 163 -6.72 -1.08 -11.61
C CYS A 163 -6.59 0.42 -11.91
N GLU A 164 -5.59 1.10 -11.34
CA GLU A 164 -5.34 2.53 -11.58
C GLU A 164 -5.05 2.81 -13.07
N ARG A 165 -4.25 1.97 -13.74
CA ARG A 165 -3.97 2.10 -15.18
C ARG A 165 -5.22 1.94 -16.03
N ALA A 166 -6.10 1.00 -15.67
CA ALA A 166 -7.35 0.77 -16.41
C ALA A 166 -8.34 1.95 -16.31
N VAL A 167 -8.28 2.73 -15.20
CA VAL A 167 -9.15 3.93 -15.02
C VAL A 167 -8.58 5.20 -15.67
N ARG A 168 -7.25 5.30 -15.84
CA ARG A 168 -6.59 6.50 -16.38
C ARG A 168 -7.22 7.08 -17.65
N PRO A 169 -7.61 6.28 -18.67
CA PRO A 169 -8.24 6.82 -19.88
C PRO A 169 -9.52 7.60 -19.58
N PHE A 170 -10.29 7.18 -18.58
CA PHE A 170 -11.55 7.81 -18.19
C PHE A 170 -11.34 9.08 -17.36
N THR A 171 -10.32 9.10 -16.49
CA THR A 171 -10.01 10.28 -15.67
C THR A 171 -9.35 11.40 -16.48
N ASN A 172 -8.51 11.07 -17.47
CA ASN A 172 -7.88 12.05 -18.35
C ASN A 172 -8.90 12.73 -19.27
N ARG A 173 -9.93 12.02 -19.74
CA ARG A 173 -11.03 12.62 -20.52
C ARG A 173 -11.82 13.66 -19.72
N ARG A 174 -11.99 13.46 -18.40
CA ARG A 174 -12.70 14.39 -17.53
C ARG A 174 -11.99 15.73 -17.36
N ASN A 175 -10.66 15.77 -17.44
CA ASN A 175 -9.87 17.00 -17.35
C ASN A 175 -9.82 17.80 -18.66
N ASN A 176 -10.26 17.20 -19.78
CA ASN A 176 -10.31 17.85 -21.09
C ASN A 176 -11.69 18.45 -21.44
N PHE A 177 -12.67 18.33 -20.58
CA PHE A 177 -13.99 18.98 -20.69
C PHE A 177 -14.14 20.03 -19.59
N GLY A 178 -13.26 21.03 -19.59
CA GLY A 178 -13.49 22.30 -18.92
C GLY A 178 -14.27 23.23 -19.83
N PRO A 179 -15.05 24.21 -19.27
CA PRO A 179 -15.94 25.08 -20.03
C PRO A 179 -15.18 25.94 -21.02
#